data_db7556499207eca1d0a99927a5ec1222
#
_entry.id   db7556499207eca1d0a99927a5ec1222
#
_cell.length_a   1.000
_cell.length_b   1.000
_cell.length_c   1.000
_cell.angle_alpha   90.00
_cell.angle_beta   90.00
_cell.angle_gamma   90.00
#
_symmetry.space_group_name_H-M   'P 1'
#
loop_
_entity.id
_entity.type
_entity.pdbx_description
1 polymer ?
#
loop_
_entity_poly.entity_id
_entity_poly.type
_entity_poly.pdbx_seq_one_letter_code
_entity_poly.pdbx_strand_id
1 'polypeptide(L)'
;MKTCIITTDTYLGHDTGQGHPERPDRVKTIIDHFKKVNPKNLIWKKPKKFDLKYLEFAHDKNYLNSVKDSFPKQGLNFLDGDTIVSPGSKEAAKDAVGSILTAIDGVMKKNFNNAFCAVRPPGHHAEKQKAMGFCVYNNVAVGAYYLLEKYNLKKVAIIDFDVHHGNGTQNIFYDNEKVLYISSHQYPYYPGSGAANEKGNKDNILNVPMSAGTQPHEFLNAYESIFKKLKGFKPEFILLSAGFDAHKDDPLAQINLESKDYYTLTKRILTF
;
A
#
# COMPACT_ATOMS: atom_id res chain seq x y z
N MET A 1 -6.47 -21.27 8.28
CA MET A 1 -6.05 -20.33 7.23
C MET A 1 -4.53 -20.19 7.30
N LYS A 2 -3.81 -20.25 6.17
CA LYS A 2 -2.35 -20.02 6.10
C LYS A 2 -2.10 -18.60 5.65
N THR A 3 -1.29 -17.84 6.40
CA THR A 3 -0.87 -16.48 6.05
C THR A 3 0.62 -16.47 5.71
N CYS A 4 0.99 -15.75 4.65
CA CYS A 4 2.40 -15.59 4.26
C CYS A 4 2.89 -14.20 4.62
N ILE A 5 4.02 -14.12 5.35
CA ILE A 5 4.79 -12.88 5.47
C ILE A 5 5.83 -12.85 4.36
N ILE A 6 5.86 -11.76 3.62
CA ILE A 6 6.85 -11.56 2.57
C ILE A 6 7.70 -10.35 2.93
N THR A 7 8.99 -10.58 3.10
CA THR A 7 9.94 -9.54 3.52
C THR A 7 11.37 -9.92 3.12
N THR A 8 12.29 -8.96 3.22
CA THR A 8 13.73 -9.16 2.98
C THR A 8 14.53 -8.09 3.72
N ASP A 9 15.80 -8.39 3.99
CA ASP A 9 16.71 -7.46 4.68
C ASP A 9 17.11 -6.25 3.81
N THR A 10 16.86 -6.28 2.49
CA THR A 10 17.12 -5.13 1.59
C THR A 10 16.37 -3.87 2.03
N TYR A 11 15.22 -4.03 2.72
CA TYR A 11 14.45 -2.90 3.25
C TYR A 11 15.19 -2.09 4.32
N LEU A 12 16.12 -2.72 5.04
CA LEU A 12 16.98 -2.05 6.02
C LEU A 12 18.01 -1.13 5.36
N GLY A 13 18.38 -1.42 4.10
CA GLY A 13 19.30 -0.61 3.31
C GLY A 13 18.68 0.64 2.67
N HIS A 14 17.36 0.81 2.75
CA HIS A 14 16.70 2.05 2.35
C HIS A 14 16.85 3.08 3.47
N ASP A 15 17.91 3.89 3.36
CA ASP A 15 18.21 4.96 4.31
C ASP A 15 17.57 6.28 3.82
N THR A 16 16.76 6.86 4.67
CA THR A 16 16.03 8.11 4.43
C THR A 16 16.61 9.28 5.22
N GLY A 17 17.73 9.05 5.93
CA GLY A 17 18.38 10.04 6.77
C GLY A 17 17.90 10.04 8.23
N GLN A 18 18.71 10.68 9.06
CA GLN A 18 18.44 10.75 10.51
C GLN A 18 17.17 11.55 10.81
N GLY A 19 16.31 11.01 11.68
CA GLY A 19 15.07 11.67 12.10
C GLY A 19 13.90 11.56 11.13
N HIS A 20 14.08 10.95 9.97
CA HIS A 20 12.99 10.75 9.02
C HIS A 20 11.93 9.79 9.58
N PRO A 21 10.61 10.07 9.44
CA PRO A 21 9.55 9.20 9.98
C PRO A 21 9.50 7.85 9.27
N GLU A 22 9.77 7.78 7.96
CA GLU A 22 9.94 6.54 7.21
C GLU A 22 11.38 6.03 7.39
N ARG A 23 11.57 5.04 8.25
CA ARG A 23 12.89 4.55 8.69
C ARG A 23 12.93 3.01 8.81
N PRO A 24 14.13 2.39 8.81
CA PRO A 24 14.27 0.93 8.89
C PRO A 24 13.57 0.26 10.07
N ASP A 25 13.49 0.94 11.23
CA ASP A 25 12.85 0.42 12.44
C ASP A 25 11.37 0.07 12.24
N ARG A 26 10.67 0.74 11.31
CA ARG A 26 9.26 0.45 11.03
C ARG A 26 9.04 -1.00 10.61
N VAL A 27 9.80 -1.48 9.62
CA VAL A 27 9.68 -2.88 9.17
C VAL A 27 10.38 -3.84 10.12
N LYS A 28 11.51 -3.44 10.71
CA LYS A 28 12.26 -4.28 11.65
C LYS A 28 11.42 -4.66 12.86
N THR A 29 10.74 -3.70 13.48
CA THR A 29 9.88 -3.93 14.65
C THR A 29 8.76 -4.93 14.34
N ILE A 30 8.12 -4.81 13.16
CA ILE A 30 7.06 -5.72 12.73
C ILE A 30 7.62 -7.15 12.60
N ILE A 31 8.76 -7.31 11.92
CA ILE A 31 9.39 -8.62 11.69
C ILE A 31 9.83 -9.27 13.00
N ASP A 32 10.48 -8.51 13.88
CA ASP A 32 10.94 -9.01 15.18
C ASP A 32 9.75 -9.45 16.06
N HIS A 33 8.64 -8.69 16.02
CA HIS A 33 7.42 -9.08 16.71
C HIS A 33 6.85 -10.41 16.18
N PHE A 34 6.69 -10.55 14.87
CA PHE A 34 6.21 -11.81 14.28
C PHE A 34 7.12 -12.99 14.57
N LYS A 35 8.44 -12.81 14.55
CA LYS A 35 9.40 -13.88 14.94
C LYS A 35 9.25 -14.25 16.40
N LYS A 36 9.05 -13.28 17.30
CA LYS A 36 8.86 -13.50 18.73
C LYS A 36 7.57 -14.25 19.02
N VAL A 37 6.45 -13.83 18.43
CA VAL A 37 5.12 -14.47 18.64
C VAL A 37 5.03 -15.83 17.96
N ASN A 38 5.71 -15.99 16.83
CA ASN A 38 5.79 -17.20 16.02
C ASN A 38 4.46 -17.95 15.82
N PRO A 39 3.45 -17.35 15.18
CA PRO A 39 2.14 -17.97 14.98
C PRO A 39 2.25 -19.26 14.14
N LYS A 40 1.58 -20.35 14.56
CA LYS A 40 1.68 -21.69 13.94
C LYS A 40 1.34 -21.76 12.45
N ASN A 41 0.49 -20.86 11.94
CA ASN A 41 0.02 -20.87 10.55
C ASN A 41 0.69 -19.80 9.68
N LEU A 42 1.82 -19.28 10.13
CA LEU A 42 2.59 -18.26 9.43
C LEU A 42 3.70 -18.91 8.61
N ILE A 43 3.81 -18.54 7.36
CA ILE A 43 4.92 -18.94 6.50
C ILE A 43 5.68 -17.70 6.02
N TRP A 44 6.96 -17.87 5.74
CA TRP A 44 7.84 -16.78 5.36
C TRP A 44 8.33 -16.96 3.93
N LYS A 45 8.33 -15.88 3.13
CA LYS A 45 8.90 -15.87 1.79
C LYS A 45 9.69 -14.59 1.55
N LYS A 46 10.68 -14.68 0.67
CA LYS A 46 11.38 -13.53 0.10
C LYS A 46 10.66 -13.05 -1.17
N PRO A 47 10.79 -11.75 -1.53
CA PRO A 47 10.29 -11.23 -2.79
C PRO A 47 10.96 -11.94 -3.98
N LYS A 48 10.18 -12.15 -5.02
CA LYS A 48 10.72 -12.64 -6.30
C LYS A 48 11.30 -11.50 -7.12
N LYS A 49 12.27 -11.80 -7.93
CA LYS A 49 12.65 -10.91 -9.05
C LYS A 49 11.53 -10.94 -10.10
N PHE A 50 11.36 -9.83 -10.80
CA PHE A 50 10.31 -9.66 -11.80
C PHE A 50 10.80 -8.85 -13.00
N ASP A 51 10.08 -8.93 -14.10
CA ASP A 51 10.32 -8.12 -15.29
C ASP A 51 9.88 -6.67 -15.03
N LEU A 52 10.79 -5.72 -15.18
CA LEU A 52 10.55 -4.29 -14.91
C LEU A 52 9.42 -3.70 -15.77
N LYS A 53 9.03 -4.36 -16.87
CA LYS A 53 7.85 -3.95 -17.66
C LYS A 53 6.56 -3.86 -16.83
N TYR A 54 6.45 -4.60 -15.72
CA TYR A 54 5.28 -4.49 -14.84
C TYR A 54 5.18 -3.13 -14.14
N LEU A 55 6.28 -2.40 -13.99
CA LEU A 55 6.25 -1.01 -13.51
C LEU A 55 5.60 -0.08 -14.53
N GLU A 56 5.77 -0.35 -15.84
CA GLU A 56 5.25 0.48 -16.93
C GLU A 56 3.71 0.46 -17.01
N PHE A 57 3.03 -0.50 -16.37
CA PHE A 57 1.58 -0.49 -16.27
C PHE A 57 1.07 0.59 -15.31
N ALA A 58 1.81 0.88 -14.26
CA ALA A 58 1.42 1.87 -13.24
C ALA A 58 2.11 3.22 -13.41
N HIS A 59 3.28 3.26 -14.05
CA HIS A 59 4.13 4.43 -14.15
C HIS A 59 4.61 4.69 -15.56
N ASP A 60 4.72 5.96 -15.91
CA ASP A 60 5.23 6.39 -17.21
C ASP A 60 6.72 6.07 -17.34
N LYS A 61 7.16 5.72 -18.57
CA LYS A 61 8.56 5.41 -18.86
C LYS A 61 9.53 6.54 -18.50
N ASN A 62 9.15 7.79 -18.73
CA ASN A 62 9.98 8.93 -18.38
C ASN A 62 10.20 9.02 -16.88
N TYR A 63 9.16 8.80 -16.09
CA TYR A 63 9.24 8.74 -14.64
C TYR A 63 10.15 7.59 -14.18
N LEU A 64 9.96 6.39 -14.72
CA LEU A 64 10.79 5.23 -14.38
C LEU A 64 12.27 5.44 -14.69
N ASN A 65 12.59 6.10 -15.81
CA ASN A 65 13.95 6.47 -16.15
C ASN A 65 14.52 7.52 -15.18
N SER A 66 13.76 8.57 -14.88
CA SER A 66 14.16 9.58 -13.90
C SER A 66 14.45 8.97 -12.52
N VAL A 67 13.57 8.11 -12.02
CA VAL A 67 13.78 7.41 -10.74
C VAL A 67 15.02 6.52 -10.80
N LYS A 68 15.22 5.78 -11.89
CA LYS A 68 16.41 4.92 -12.08
C LYS A 68 17.71 5.71 -11.96
N ASP A 69 17.74 6.92 -12.54
CA ASP A 69 18.94 7.78 -12.57
C ASP A 69 19.12 8.57 -11.27
N SER A 70 18.07 8.65 -10.45
CA SER A 70 18.07 9.39 -9.16
C SER A 70 18.68 8.60 -8.01
N PHE A 71 18.86 7.29 -8.12
CA PHE A 71 19.50 6.51 -7.04
C PHE A 71 20.98 6.84 -6.94
N PRO A 72 21.45 7.42 -5.81
CA PRO A 72 22.83 7.85 -5.67
C PRO A 72 23.76 6.65 -5.46
N LYS A 73 25.04 6.82 -5.81
CA LYS A 73 26.08 5.85 -5.48
C LYS A 73 26.52 5.94 -4.02
N GLN A 74 26.39 7.12 -3.42
CA GLN A 74 26.68 7.40 -2.01
C GLN A 74 25.84 8.59 -1.52
N GLY A 75 25.59 8.65 -0.21
CA GLY A 75 24.77 9.72 0.39
C GLY A 75 23.28 9.58 0.07
N LEU A 76 22.58 10.68 0.10
CA LEU A 76 21.14 10.79 -0.09
C LEU A 76 20.79 11.65 -1.29
N ASN A 77 19.68 11.36 -1.95
CA ASN A 77 19.08 12.18 -2.99
C ASN A 77 17.57 12.30 -2.73
N PHE A 78 16.92 13.32 -3.30
CA PHE A 78 15.52 13.64 -3.08
C PHE A 78 14.75 13.48 -4.40
N LEU A 79 13.70 12.68 -4.39
CA LEU A 79 12.77 12.56 -5.52
C LEU A 79 11.71 13.66 -5.48
N ASP A 80 11.37 14.10 -4.27
CA ASP A 80 10.57 15.29 -3.99
C ASP A 80 10.90 15.82 -2.57
N GLY A 81 10.05 16.70 -2.00
CA GLY A 81 10.34 17.37 -0.73
C GLY A 81 10.50 16.43 0.48
N ASP A 82 9.92 15.24 0.44
CA ASP A 82 9.91 14.27 1.54
C ASP A 82 10.24 12.82 1.13
N THR A 83 10.50 12.57 -0.15
CA THR A 83 10.80 11.22 -0.67
C THR A 83 12.29 11.07 -0.93
N ILE A 84 12.99 10.55 0.05
CA ILE A 84 14.45 10.44 0.07
C ILE A 84 14.89 9.04 -0.38
N VAL A 85 15.96 8.98 -1.19
CA VAL A 85 16.56 7.74 -1.66
C VAL A 85 18.07 7.71 -1.37
N SER A 86 18.58 6.51 -1.12
CA SER A 86 19.96 6.18 -0.83
C SER A 86 20.44 5.07 -1.77
N PRO A 87 21.72 4.66 -1.74
CA PRO A 87 22.22 3.55 -2.58
C PRO A 87 21.42 2.25 -2.45
N GLY A 88 20.93 1.92 -1.24
CA GLY A 88 20.12 0.72 -1.00
C GLY A 88 18.65 0.84 -1.43
N SER A 89 18.17 2.04 -1.68
CA SER A 89 16.75 2.30 -2.00
C SER A 89 16.29 1.64 -3.30
N LYS A 90 17.19 1.52 -4.28
CA LYS A 90 16.89 0.89 -5.58
C LYS A 90 16.44 -0.55 -5.44
N GLU A 91 17.18 -1.35 -4.68
CA GLU A 91 16.84 -2.76 -4.47
C GLU A 91 15.64 -2.88 -3.54
N ALA A 92 15.54 -2.07 -2.48
CA ALA A 92 14.40 -2.05 -1.57
C ALA A 92 13.08 -1.74 -2.32
N ALA A 93 13.06 -0.71 -3.16
CA ALA A 93 11.87 -0.34 -3.93
C ALA A 93 11.44 -1.45 -4.92
N LYS A 94 12.40 -2.10 -5.58
CA LYS A 94 12.11 -3.26 -6.43
C LYS A 94 11.59 -4.45 -5.64
N ASP A 95 12.20 -4.76 -4.51
CA ASP A 95 11.79 -5.87 -3.67
C ASP A 95 10.41 -5.60 -3.03
N ALA A 96 10.03 -4.35 -2.76
CA ALA A 96 8.69 -3.99 -2.33
C ALA A 96 7.64 -4.37 -3.37
N VAL A 97 7.85 -4.01 -4.63
CA VAL A 97 7.02 -4.48 -5.75
C VAL A 97 7.09 -6.01 -5.89
N GLY A 98 8.29 -6.61 -5.86
CA GLY A 98 8.48 -8.06 -5.92
C GLY A 98 7.71 -8.82 -4.84
N SER A 99 7.53 -8.21 -3.67
CA SER A 99 6.77 -8.79 -2.56
C SER A 99 5.29 -8.93 -2.88
N ILE A 100 4.65 -7.88 -3.38
CA ILE A 100 3.22 -7.97 -3.72
C ILE A 100 2.99 -8.94 -4.88
N LEU A 101 3.90 -8.99 -5.87
CA LEU A 101 3.79 -9.95 -6.96
C LEU A 101 4.00 -11.41 -6.49
N THR A 102 4.83 -11.62 -5.45
CA THR A 102 4.99 -12.93 -4.79
C THR A 102 3.74 -13.31 -4.01
N ALA A 103 3.13 -12.33 -3.30
CA ALA A 103 1.89 -12.51 -2.57
C ALA A 103 0.76 -12.94 -3.51
N ILE A 104 0.57 -12.21 -4.59
CA ILE A 104 -0.45 -12.49 -5.61
C ILE A 104 -0.26 -13.90 -6.19
N ASP A 105 0.95 -14.24 -6.64
CA ASP A 105 1.24 -15.58 -7.19
C ASP A 105 0.91 -16.69 -6.19
N GLY A 106 1.22 -16.47 -4.92
CA GLY A 106 0.97 -17.47 -3.89
C GLY A 106 -0.51 -17.68 -3.56
N VAL A 107 -1.29 -16.59 -3.52
CA VAL A 107 -2.74 -16.65 -3.30
C VAL A 107 -3.44 -17.26 -4.53
N MET A 108 -3.13 -16.78 -5.73
CA MET A 108 -3.72 -17.28 -6.97
C MET A 108 -3.43 -18.76 -7.21
N LYS A 109 -2.25 -19.26 -6.80
CA LYS A 109 -1.86 -20.68 -6.86
C LYS A 109 -2.31 -21.48 -5.65
N LYS A 110 -3.07 -20.88 -4.71
CA LYS A 110 -3.57 -21.52 -3.49
C LYS A 110 -2.47 -22.08 -2.56
N ASN A 111 -1.26 -21.54 -2.62
CA ASN A 111 -0.16 -21.94 -1.72
C ASN A 111 -0.40 -21.45 -0.29
N PHE A 112 -1.12 -20.32 -0.15
CA PHE A 112 -1.61 -19.74 1.10
C PHE A 112 -2.88 -18.92 0.80
N ASN A 113 -3.63 -18.59 1.85
CA ASN A 113 -4.94 -17.94 1.71
C ASN A 113 -4.81 -16.41 1.57
N ASN A 114 -3.85 -15.81 2.26
CA ASN A 114 -3.55 -14.38 2.24
C ASN A 114 -2.07 -14.13 2.53
N ALA A 115 -1.63 -12.89 2.35
CA ALA A 115 -0.27 -12.51 2.62
C ALA A 115 -0.21 -11.09 3.22
N PHE A 116 0.84 -10.85 4.00
CA PHE A 116 1.26 -9.55 4.47
C PHE A 116 2.66 -9.24 3.94
N CYS A 117 2.78 -8.18 3.16
CA CYS A 117 4.05 -7.70 2.64
C CYS A 117 4.60 -6.65 3.61
N ALA A 118 5.56 -7.05 4.45
CA ALA A 118 6.26 -6.13 5.34
C ALA A 118 7.42 -5.50 4.56
N VAL A 119 7.18 -4.36 3.96
CA VAL A 119 8.03 -3.75 2.93
C VAL A 119 8.33 -2.28 3.22
N ARG A 120 9.41 -1.80 2.66
CA ARG A 120 9.83 -0.41 2.50
C ARG A 120 10.51 -0.23 1.14
N PRO A 121 10.35 0.93 0.47
CA PRO A 121 9.46 2.05 0.76
C PRO A 121 7.98 1.72 0.59
N PRO A 122 7.06 2.56 1.12
CA PRO A 122 5.62 2.48 0.85
C PRO A 122 5.30 2.82 -0.61
N GLY A 123 4.01 2.84 -1.01
CA GLY A 123 3.70 2.98 -2.43
C GLY A 123 2.49 3.83 -2.80
N HIS A 124 1.51 4.01 -1.94
CA HIS A 124 0.19 4.53 -2.32
C HIS A 124 0.16 6.00 -2.76
N HIS A 125 1.18 6.80 -2.41
CA HIS A 125 1.31 8.18 -2.87
C HIS A 125 2.02 8.33 -4.21
N ALA A 126 2.78 7.32 -4.69
CA ALA A 126 3.45 7.42 -5.99
C ALA A 126 2.44 7.42 -7.13
N GLU A 127 2.39 8.52 -7.88
CA GLU A 127 1.53 8.72 -9.04
C GLU A 127 2.14 8.15 -10.32
N LYS A 128 1.45 8.24 -11.45
CA LYS A 128 1.99 7.80 -12.75
C LYS A 128 3.33 8.43 -13.09
N GLN A 129 3.53 9.69 -12.71
CA GLN A 129 4.65 10.53 -13.16
C GLN A 129 5.43 11.17 -12.01
N LYS A 130 5.08 10.87 -10.75
CA LYS A 130 5.63 11.57 -9.60
C LYS A 130 5.81 10.65 -8.40
N ALA A 131 7.01 10.72 -7.77
CA ALA A 131 7.24 10.21 -6.42
C ALA A 131 6.75 11.25 -5.41
N MET A 132 6.16 10.82 -4.30
CA MET A 132 5.83 11.68 -3.16
C MET A 132 5.44 10.84 -1.95
N GLY A 133 5.37 11.47 -0.76
CA GLY A 133 4.91 10.81 0.46
C GLY A 133 5.72 9.56 0.78
N PHE A 134 7.04 9.63 0.67
CA PHE A 134 7.98 8.51 0.88
C PHE A 134 7.90 7.40 -0.16
N CYS A 135 7.00 7.49 -1.16
CA CYS A 135 6.69 6.43 -2.11
C CYS A 135 7.47 6.60 -3.42
N VAL A 136 8.20 5.54 -3.81
CA VAL A 136 8.99 5.50 -5.05
C VAL A 136 8.17 4.87 -6.18
N TYR A 137 7.66 3.66 -5.98
CA TYR A 137 6.75 2.98 -6.91
C TYR A 137 5.44 2.67 -6.21
N ASN A 138 4.34 2.72 -6.93
CA ASN A 138 3.05 2.34 -6.39
C ASN A 138 2.90 0.81 -6.36
N ASN A 139 3.35 0.20 -5.26
CA ASN A 139 3.39 -1.25 -5.11
C ASN A 139 2.04 -1.90 -5.37
N VAL A 140 0.96 -1.37 -4.76
CA VAL A 140 -0.38 -1.94 -4.86
C VAL A 140 -0.96 -1.78 -6.26
N ALA A 141 -0.68 -0.66 -6.94
CA ALA A 141 -1.12 -0.44 -8.31
C ALA A 141 -0.46 -1.41 -9.30
N VAL A 142 0.86 -1.62 -9.16
CA VAL A 142 1.56 -2.65 -9.95
C VAL A 142 0.96 -4.04 -9.68
N GLY A 143 0.62 -4.34 -8.42
CA GLY A 143 -0.06 -5.58 -8.05
C GLY A 143 -1.44 -5.72 -8.70
N ALA A 144 -2.23 -4.68 -8.75
CA ALA A 144 -3.55 -4.69 -9.40
C ALA A 144 -3.43 -4.92 -10.91
N TYR A 145 -2.55 -4.22 -11.60
CA TYR A 145 -2.28 -4.48 -13.02
C TYR A 145 -1.75 -5.90 -13.27
N TYR A 146 -0.90 -6.41 -12.37
CA TYR A 146 -0.41 -7.79 -12.48
C TYR A 146 -1.55 -8.82 -12.41
N LEU A 147 -2.56 -8.59 -11.58
CA LEU A 147 -3.77 -9.42 -11.53
C LEU A 147 -4.57 -9.34 -12.82
N LEU A 148 -4.76 -8.14 -13.36
CA LEU A 148 -5.50 -7.91 -14.59
C LEU A 148 -4.79 -8.55 -15.81
N GLU A 149 -3.47 -8.33 -15.93
CA GLU A 149 -2.72 -8.70 -17.14
C GLU A 149 -2.26 -10.17 -17.13
N LYS A 150 -1.71 -10.64 -16.00
CA LYS A 150 -1.18 -12.00 -15.92
C LYS A 150 -2.25 -13.04 -15.63
N TYR A 151 -3.19 -12.70 -14.75
CA TYR A 151 -4.24 -13.63 -14.32
C TYR A 151 -5.58 -13.40 -15.01
N ASN A 152 -5.66 -12.40 -15.89
CA ASN A 152 -6.86 -12.03 -16.66
C ASN A 152 -8.10 -11.78 -15.78
N LEU A 153 -7.90 -11.32 -14.53
CA LEU A 153 -9.01 -10.94 -13.69
C LEU A 153 -9.75 -9.75 -14.31
N LYS A 154 -11.04 -9.66 -14.05
CA LYS A 154 -11.89 -8.59 -14.61
C LYS A 154 -12.13 -7.47 -13.63
N LYS A 155 -12.09 -7.77 -12.33
CA LYS A 155 -12.41 -6.81 -11.26
C LYS A 155 -11.49 -7.02 -10.06
N VAL A 156 -10.72 -5.98 -9.73
CA VAL A 156 -9.84 -5.95 -8.56
C VAL A 156 -10.26 -4.79 -7.67
N ALA A 157 -10.34 -4.99 -6.37
CA ALA A 157 -10.53 -3.89 -5.43
C ALA A 157 -9.22 -3.60 -4.67
N ILE A 158 -8.97 -2.33 -4.43
CA ILE A 158 -7.92 -1.85 -3.54
C ILE A 158 -8.61 -1.10 -2.40
N ILE A 159 -8.38 -1.54 -1.17
CA ILE A 159 -8.83 -0.85 0.04
C ILE A 159 -7.61 -0.26 0.71
N ASP A 160 -7.61 1.05 0.88
CA ASP A 160 -6.56 1.82 1.51
C ASP A 160 -7.09 2.35 2.86
N PHE A 161 -6.47 1.92 3.95
CA PHE A 161 -6.80 2.38 5.30
C PHE A 161 -5.64 3.10 6.00
N ASP A 162 -4.64 3.49 5.23
CA ASP A 162 -3.68 4.49 5.67
C ASP A 162 -4.44 5.77 6.04
N VAL A 163 -3.96 6.50 7.05
CA VAL A 163 -4.62 7.74 7.50
C VAL A 163 -4.53 8.85 6.45
N HIS A 164 -3.56 8.75 5.53
CA HIS A 164 -3.40 9.67 4.42
C HIS A 164 -4.11 9.14 3.16
N HIS A 165 -4.70 10.03 2.39
CA HIS A 165 -5.28 9.66 1.11
C HIS A 165 -4.21 9.14 0.14
N GLY A 166 -4.41 7.96 -0.43
CA GLY A 166 -3.52 7.37 -1.44
C GLY A 166 -3.73 7.99 -2.82
N ASN A 167 -3.37 9.26 -2.96
CA ASN A 167 -3.54 10.04 -4.20
C ASN A 167 -2.90 9.38 -5.42
N GLY A 168 -1.76 8.69 -5.25
CA GLY A 168 -1.07 7.99 -6.32
C GLY A 168 -1.91 6.84 -6.88
N THR A 169 -2.48 6.03 -6.00
CA THR A 169 -3.36 4.93 -6.40
C THR A 169 -4.62 5.46 -7.09
N GLN A 170 -5.24 6.51 -6.54
CA GLN A 170 -6.37 7.19 -7.18
C GLN A 170 -6.00 7.73 -8.56
N ASN A 171 -4.88 8.43 -8.71
CA ASN A 171 -4.39 8.97 -9.98
C ASN A 171 -4.20 7.88 -11.04
N ILE A 172 -3.59 6.76 -10.67
CA ILE A 172 -3.30 5.65 -11.59
C ILE A 172 -4.59 5.01 -12.11
N PHE A 173 -5.62 4.87 -11.27
CA PHE A 173 -6.86 4.17 -11.63
C PHE A 173 -8.05 5.08 -11.91
N TYR A 174 -7.86 6.40 -12.04
CA TYR A 174 -8.95 7.36 -12.17
C TYR A 174 -9.91 7.05 -13.33
N ASP A 175 -9.40 6.46 -14.42
CA ASP A 175 -10.15 6.10 -15.63
C ASP A 175 -10.33 4.57 -15.82
N ASN A 176 -9.98 3.74 -14.82
CA ASN A 176 -9.93 2.29 -15.00
C ASN A 176 -11.08 1.58 -14.28
N GLU A 177 -12.16 1.29 -15.00
CA GLU A 177 -13.35 0.61 -14.46
C GLU A 177 -13.13 -0.82 -13.92
N LYS A 178 -11.98 -1.44 -14.24
CA LYS A 178 -11.64 -2.79 -13.74
C LYS A 178 -11.09 -2.76 -12.31
N VAL A 179 -10.71 -1.57 -11.81
CA VAL A 179 -10.18 -1.41 -10.47
C VAL A 179 -11.05 -0.46 -9.66
N LEU A 180 -11.61 -0.97 -8.59
CA LEU A 180 -12.28 -0.15 -7.57
C LEU A 180 -11.26 0.25 -6.52
N TYR A 181 -10.96 1.54 -6.41
CA TYR A 181 -10.14 2.10 -5.33
C TYR A 181 -11.03 2.70 -4.25
N ILE A 182 -10.73 2.34 -3.01
CA ILE A 182 -11.44 2.80 -1.82
C ILE A 182 -10.41 3.31 -0.82
N SER A 183 -10.58 4.54 -0.33
CA SER A 183 -9.69 5.11 0.68
C SER A 183 -10.51 5.67 1.85
N SER A 184 -10.12 5.27 3.07
CA SER A 184 -10.62 5.84 4.32
C SER A 184 -9.49 6.60 5.00
N HIS A 185 -9.56 7.92 5.07
CA HIS A 185 -8.45 8.79 5.44
C HIS A 185 -8.90 10.04 6.17
N GLN A 186 -7.99 10.66 6.91
CA GLN A 186 -8.25 11.97 7.52
C GLN A 186 -8.35 13.05 6.43
N TYR A 187 -9.35 13.93 6.55
CA TYR A 187 -9.57 15.02 5.60
C TYR A 187 -10.23 16.23 6.28
N PRO A 188 -9.82 17.48 5.96
CA PRO A 188 -8.68 17.83 5.10
C PRO A 188 -7.33 17.51 5.77
N TYR A 189 -6.46 16.84 5.05
CA TYR A 189 -5.11 16.48 5.52
C TYR A 189 -4.18 16.23 4.32
N TYR A 190 -2.89 15.90 4.58
CA TYR A 190 -1.98 15.51 3.51
C TYR A 190 -2.55 14.33 2.70
N PRO A 191 -2.43 14.31 1.37
CA PRO A 191 -1.78 15.27 0.46
C PRO A 191 -2.71 16.39 -0.03
N GLY A 192 -3.89 16.56 0.51
CA GLY A 192 -4.85 17.60 0.13
C GLY A 192 -5.91 17.16 -0.90
N SER A 193 -5.89 15.89 -1.33
CA SER A 193 -6.89 15.25 -2.20
C SER A 193 -7.73 14.24 -1.43
N GLY A 194 -8.67 13.57 -2.09
CA GLY A 194 -9.53 12.54 -1.47
C GLY A 194 -10.88 13.07 -0.97
N ALA A 195 -11.37 14.16 -1.52
CA ALA A 195 -12.72 14.63 -1.22
C ALA A 195 -13.77 13.60 -1.68
N ALA A 196 -14.89 13.50 -0.96
CA ALA A 196 -15.94 12.52 -1.23
C ALA A 196 -16.57 12.61 -2.63
N ASN A 197 -16.43 13.74 -3.30
CA ASN A 197 -16.91 13.96 -4.67
C ASN A 197 -15.91 13.53 -5.75
N GLU A 198 -14.68 13.15 -5.39
CA GLU A 198 -13.70 12.58 -6.31
C GLU A 198 -14.03 11.10 -6.52
N LYS A 199 -14.79 10.78 -7.57
CA LYS A 199 -15.36 9.44 -7.80
C LYS A 199 -14.70 8.67 -8.95
N GLY A 200 -13.72 9.27 -9.62
CA GLY A 200 -13.17 8.75 -10.86
C GLY A 200 -14.15 8.87 -12.04
N ASN A 201 -13.64 8.75 -13.26
CA ASN A 201 -14.47 8.91 -14.46
C ASN A 201 -15.42 7.71 -14.72
N LYS A 202 -15.25 6.62 -13.97
CA LYS A 202 -16.05 5.38 -14.08
C LYS A 202 -16.80 5.03 -12.78
N ASP A 203 -16.97 5.97 -11.87
CA ASP A 203 -17.52 5.77 -10.52
C ASP A 203 -16.79 4.63 -9.77
N ASN A 204 -15.52 4.51 -10.03
CA ASN A 204 -14.63 3.46 -9.53
C ASN A 204 -13.72 3.92 -8.38
N ILE A 205 -13.91 5.12 -7.88
CA ILE A 205 -13.25 5.67 -6.70
C ILE A 205 -14.29 5.89 -5.60
N LEU A 206 -13.97 5.46 -4.37
CA LEU A 206 -14.77 5.75 -3.18
C LEU A 206 -13.87 6.35 -2.11
N ASN A 207 -13.92 7.65 -1.95
CA ASN A 207 -13.27 8.34 -0.84
C ASN A 207 -14.23 8.46 0.34
N VAL A 208 -13.73 8.08 1.52
CA VAL A 208 -14.42 8.15 2.80
C VAL A 208 -13.61 9.06 3.73
N PRO A 209 -13.72 10.39 3.53
CA PRO A 209 -13.00 11.36 4.34
C PRO A 209 -13.53 11.37 5.77
N MET A 210 -12.62 11.44 6.74
CA MET A 210 -12.89 11.44 8.18
C MET A 210 -12.27 12.65 8.83
N SER A 211 -12.97 13.27 9.76
CA SER A 211 -12.46 14.42 10.48
C SER A 211 -11.37 14.03 11.47
N ALA A 212 -10.47 14.97 11.77
CA ALA A 212 -9.58 14.85 12.92
C ALA A 212 -10.39 14.55 14.19
N GLY A 213 -9.90 13.65 15.04
CA GLY A 213 -10.60 13.23 16.25
C GLY A 213 -11.60 12.07 16.05
N THR A 214 -11.80 11.58 14.83
CA THR A 214 -12.69 10.43 14.54
C THR A 214 -12.40 9.26 15.48
N GLN A 215 -13.44 8.75 16.11
CA GLN A 215 -13.39 7.66 17.07
C GLN A 215 -13.49 6.29 16.39
N PRO A 216 -13.02 5.21 17.02
CA PRO A 216 -13.02 3.86 16.43
C PRO A 216 -14.39 3.41 15.91
N HIS A 217 -15.45 3.68 16.65
CA HIS A 217 -16.80 3.26 16.24
C HIS A 217 -17.28 4.00 14.98
N GLU A 218 -16.96 5.28 14.83
CA GLU A 218 -17.27 6.08 13.63
C GLU A 218 -16.50 5.55 12.42
N PHE A 219 -15.20 5.30 12.60
CA PHE A 219 -14.34 4.71 11.57
C PHE A 219 -14.88 3.35 11.09
N LEU A 220 -15.19 2.44 12.02
CA LEU A 220 -15.69 1.10 11.68
C LEU A 220 -17.11 1.15 11.07
N ASN A 221 -17.95 2.09 11.46
CA ASN A 221 -19.29 2.28 10.88
C ASN A 221 -19.20 2.78 9.42
N ALA A 222 -18.23 3.63 9.09
CA ALA A 222 -18.00 4.09 7.72
C ALA A 222 -17.75 2.93 6.75
N TYR A 223 -17.20 1.82 7.24
CA TYR A 223 -16.97 0.61 6.44
C TYR A 223 -18.25 -0.11 5.98
N GLU A 224 -19.41 0.22 6.52
CA GLU A 224 -20.68 -0.30 5.98
C GLU A 224 -20.90 0.18 4.53
N SER A 225 -20.59 1.44 4.24
CA SER A 225 -20.67 2.00 2.88
C SER A 225 -19.65 1.34 1.95
N ILE A 226 -18.45 1.08 2.46
CA ILE A 226 -17.36 0.40 1.74
C ILE A 226 -17.79 -1.02 1.36
N PHE A 227 -18.29 -1.81 2.31
CA PHE A 227 -18.78 -3.18 2.02
C PHE A 227 -19.96 -3.18 1.06
N LYS A 228 -20.87 -2.18 1.15
CA LYS A 228 -21.96 -2.04 0.17
C LYS A 228 -21.41 -1.80 -1.24
N LYS A 229 -20.42 -0.92 -1.42
CA LYS A 229 -19.77 -0.64 -2.73
C LYS A 229 -19.07 -1.88 -3.25
N LEU A 230 -18.31 -2.60 -2.40
CA LEU A 230 -17.64 -3.86 -2.75
C LEU A 230 -18.63 -4.93 -3.20
N LYS A 231 -19.77 -5.12 -2.51
CA LYS A 231 -20.83 -6.05 -2.90
C LYS A 231 -21.38 -5.75 -4.28
N GLY A 232 -21.56 -4.46 -4.61
CA GLY A 232 -22.01 -4.02 -5.93
C GLY A 232 -20.95 -4.26 -7.02
N PHE A 233 -19.69 -3.98 -6.71
CA PHE A 233 -18.58 -4.13 -7.64
C PHE A 233 -18.21 -5.60 -7.90
N LYS A 234 -18.30 -6.48 -6.88
CA LYS A 234 -17.97 -7.92 -6.93
C LYS A 234 -16.52 -8.17 -7.37
N PRO A 235 -15.51 -7.72 -6.61
CA PRO A 235 -14.13 -7.96 -6.97
C PRO A 235 -13.77 -9.44 -6.91
N GLU A 236 -12.89 -9.89 -7.79
CA GLU A 236 -12.33 -11.25 -7.78
C GLU A 236 -11.08 -11.35 -6.87
N PHE A 237 -10.48 -10.21 -6.55
CA PHE A 237 -9.33 -10.11 -5.65
C PHE A 237 -9.36 -8.77 -4.91
N ILE A 238 -8.95 -8.78 -3.64
CA ILE A 238 -8.81 -7.57 -2.83
C ILE A 238 -7.34 -7.37 -2.46
N LEU A 239 -6.81 -6.19 -2.74
CA LEU A 239 -5.52 -5.71 -2.29
C LEU A 239 -5.72 -4.67 -1.18
N LEU A 240 -4.80 -4.61 -0.24
CA LEU A 240 -4.83 -3.63 0.85
C LEU A 240 -3.59 -2.75 0.82
N SER A 241 -3.77 -1.42 0.85
CA SER A 241 -2.74 -0.49 1.32
C SER A 241 -2.93 -0.33 2.83
N ALA A 242 -1.99 -0.90 3.58
CA ALA A 242 -2.12 -1.04 5.03
C ALA A 242 -1.20 -0.05 5.75
N GLY A 243 -1.71 1.13 6.05
CA GLY A 243 -1.13 2.08 7.00
C GLY A 243 -1.69 1.84 8.41
N PHE A 244 -0.86 2.03 9.42
CA PHE A 244 -1.26 1.92 10.82
C PHE A 244 -1.16 3.24 11.57
N ASP A 245 -1.01 4.32 10.82
CA ASP A 245 -0.82 5.69 11.26
C ASP A 245 -2.12 6.41 11.67
N ALA A 246 -3.28 5.76 11.51
CA ALA A 246 -4.52 6.16 12.16
C ALA A 246 -4.58 5.71 13.65
N HIS A 247 -3.53 5.06 14.19
CA HIS A 247 -3.46 4.70 15.60
C HIS A 247 -3.30 5.94 16.47
N LYS A 248 -4.02 5.99 17.59
CA LYS A 248 -4.02 7.15 18.53
C LYS A 248 -2.66 7.59 19.03
N ASP A 249 -1.68 6.67 19.04
CA ASP A 249 -0.31 6.95 19.49
C ASP A 249 0.63 7.31 18.32
N ASP A 250 0.14 7.38 17.08
CA ASP A 250 0.92 7.85 15.94
C ASP A 250 0.98 9.38 15.95
N PRO A 251 2.17 9.98 15.80
CA PRO A 251 2.32 11.44 15.89
C PRO A 251 1.88 12.18 14.61
N LEU A 252 1.65 11.47 13.50
CA LEU A 252 1.42 12.10 12.19
C LEU A 252 -0.05 12.44 11.92
N ALA A 253 -1.01 11.90 12.69
CA ALA A 253 -2.42 12.13 12.44
C ALA A 253 -3.24 12.18 13.73
N GLN A 254 -4.56 12.35 13.58
CA GLN A 254 -5.46 12.62 14.70
C GLN A 254 -6.71 11.72 14.69
N ILE A 255 -6.65 10.58 14.01
CA ILE A 255 -7.65 9.53 14.16
C ILE A 255 -7.28 8.65 15.36
N ASN A 256 -8.26 8.12 16.08
CA ASN A 256 -8.06 7.53 17.41
C ASN A 256 -8.21 6.00 17.41
N LEU A 257 -7.71 5.29 16.38
CA LEU A 257 -7.77 3.83 16.37
C LEU A 257 -6.81 3.20 17.37
N GLU A 258 -7.18 2.03 17.87
CA GLU A 258 -6.33 1.15 18.67
C GLU A 258 -6.05 -0.15 17.90
N SER A 259 -5.07 -0.93 18.34
CA SER A 259 -4.70 -2.21 17.71
C SER A 259 -5.89 -3.18 17.55
N LYS A 260 -6.85 -3.18 18.49
CA LYS A 260 -8.08 -4.01 18.42
C LYS A 260 -9.01 -3.61 17.25
N ASP A 261 -8.96 -2.33 16.84
CA ASP A 261 -9.81 -1.83 15.76
C ASP A 261 -9.29 -2.28 14.40
N TYR A 262 -7.97 -2.28 14.21
CA TYR A 262 -7.33 -2.89 13.04
C TYR A 262 -7.59 -4.40 12.95
N TYR A 263 -7.59 -5.11 14.10
CA TYR A 263 -8.00 -6.52 14.13
C TYR A 263 -9.44 -6.69 13.65
N THR A 264 -10.37 -5.88 14.18
CA THR A 264 -11.78 -5.91 13.81
C THR A 264 -11.98 -5.60 12.32
N LEU A 265 -11.33 -4.55 11.82
CA LEU A 265 -11.35 -4.16 10.42
C LEU A 265 -10.85 -5.29 9.52
N THR A 266 -9.65 -5.82 9.81
CA THR A 266 -9.04 -6.89 9.03
C THR A 266 -9.92 -8.14 9.02
N LYS A 267 -10.50 -8.52 10.17
CA LYS A 267 -11.41 -9.65 10.27
C LYS A 267 -12.64 -9.47 9.39
N ARG A 268 -13.25 -8.26 9.38
CA ARG A 268 -14.40 -7.94 8.51
C ARG A 268 -14.04 -8.04 7.03
N ILE A 269 -12.87 -7.54 6.62
CA ILE A 269 -12.41 -7.64 5.23
C ILE A 269 -12.18 -9.10 4.84
N LEU A 270 -11.58 -9.91 5.71
CA LEU A 270 -11.30 -11.33 5.44
C LEU A 270 -12.55 -12.21 5.39
N THR A 271 -13.67 -11.76 5.92
CA THR A 271 -14.95 -12.48 5.90
C THR A 271 -15.89 -12.01 4.79
N PHE A 272 -15.50 -10.97 4.07
CA PHE A 272 -16.21 -10.45 2.89
C PHE A 272 -16.05 -11.40 1.70
#